data_0164b6664f1fb32f9b12d00a2a2e0ee2
#
_entry.id   0164b6664f1fb32f9b12d00a2a2e0ee2
#
_cell.length_a   1.000
_cell.length_b   1.000
_cell.length_c   1.000
_cell.angle_alpha   90.00
_cell.angle_beta   90.00
_cell.angle_gamma   90.00
#
_symmetry.space_group_name_H-M   'P 1'
#
loop_
_entity.id
_entity.type
_entity.pdbx_description
1 polymer ?
#
loop_
_entity_poly.entity_id
_entity_poly.type
_entity_poly.pdbx_seq_one_letter_code
_entity_poly.pdbx_strand_id
1 'polypeptide(L)'
;MNKKGGIFMANKRTLKKSIEAICGDLFVNAVAFSLYGPTPDLENAKSLAFSIVKLQDNFIRRVSHPEPGMKAKDYYDNLWTEFCSQVCELQDQISV
;
A
#
# COMPACT_ATOMS: atom_id res chain seq x y z
N MET A 1 -23.39 10.03 0.10
CA MET A 1 -23.00 9.67 0.08
C MET A 1 -22.25 9.51 0.13
N ASN A 2 -21.97 9.68 0.09
CA ASN A 2 -21.16 9.37 0.08
C ASN A 2 -20.57 9.04 0.77
N LYS A 3 -20.42 9.10 1.02
CA LYS A 3 -20.00 8.51 1.89
C LYS A 3 -19.36 7.30 1.80
N LYS A 4 -19.30 6.72 0.88
CA LYS A 4 -18.70 5.54 0.71
C LYS A 4 -17.29 5.48 1.06
N GLY A 5 -16.51 6.44 0.78
CA GLY A 5 -15.13 6.48 1.14
C GLY A 5 -14.94 6.45 2.63
N GLY A 6 -15.80 7.18 3.33
CA GLY A 6 -15.75 7.23 4.77
C GLY A 6 -16.00 5.88 5.42
N ILE A 7 -16.97 5.15 4.89
CA ILE A 7 -17.29 3.83 5.39
C ILE A 7 -16.10 2.90 5.23
N PHE A 8 -15.47 2.97 4.08
CA PHE A 8 -14.32 2.17 3.78
C PHE A 8 -13.19 2.39 4.78
N MET A 9 -12.92 3.65 5.09
CA MET A 9 -11.84 3.99 6.02
C MET A 9 -12.14 3.63 7.46
N ALA A 10 -13.40 3.56 7.82
CA ALA A 10 -13.80 3.32 9.21
C ALA A 10 -13.70 1.87 9.63
N ASN A 11 -13.55 0.95 8.69
CA ASN A 11 -13.55 -0.48 8.99
C ASN A 11 -12.13 -1.03 8.92
N LYS A 12 -11.61 -1.45 10.08
CA LYS A 12 -10.26 -1.99 10.18
C LYS A 12 -10.03 -3.18 9.25
N ARG A 13 -10.99 -4.11 9.21
CA ARG A 13 -10.86 -5.29 8.37
C ARG A 13 -10.81 -4.93 6.89
N THR A 14 -11.72 -4.05 6.48
CA THR A 14 -11.76 -3.61 5.09
C THR A 14 -10.49 -2.87 4.72
N LEU A 15 -9.99 -2.06 5.62
CA LEU A 15 -8.76 -1.31 5.39
C LEU A 15 -7.59 -2.25 5.18
N LYS A 16 -7.46 -3.28 6.03
CA LYS A 16 -6.39 -4.26 5.87
C LYS A 16 -6.49 -4.99 4.54
N LYS A 17 -7.69 -5.39 4.16
CA LYS A 17 -7.89 -6.09 2.89
C LYS A 17 -7.52 -5.20 1.71
N SER A 18 -7.86 -3.92 1.79
CA SER A 18 -7.54 -2.98 0.72
C SER A 18 -6.03 -2.79 0.59
N ILE A 19 -5.35 -2.69 1.71
CA ILE A 19 -3.89 -2.56 1.70
C ILE A 19 -3.27 -3.82 1.08
N GLU A 20 -3.74 -4.99 1.47
CA GLU A 20 -3.23 -6.24 0.94
C GLU A 20 -3.48 -6.37 -0.55
N ALA A 21 -4.67 -5.99 -1.00
CA ALA A 21 -5.01 -6.10 -2.42
C ALA A 21 -4.16 -5.16 -3.27
N ILE A 22 -3.99 -3.92 -2.82
CA ILE A 22 -3.20 -2.95 -3.55
C ILE A 22 -1.74 -3.35 -3.59
N CYS A 23 -1.21 -3.82 -2.46
CA CYS A 23 0.18 -4.26 -2.41
C CYS A 23 0.39 -5.51 -3.26
N GLY A 24 -0.60 -6.40 -3.32
CA GLY A 24 -0.53 -7.57 -4.17
C GLY A 24 -0.44 -7.20 -5.64
N ASP A 25 -1.29 -6.28 -6.08
CA ASP A 25 -1.25 -5.80 -7.46
C ASP A 25 0.08 -5.13 -7.77
N LEU A 26 0.54 -4.32 -6.85
CA LEU A 26 1.81 -3.61 -7.00
C LEU A 26 2.96 -4.60 -7.12
N PHE A 27 2.94 -5.63 -6.31
CA PHE A 27 3.96 -6.67 -6.31
C PHE A 27 4.03 -7.36 -7.66
N VAL A 28 2.88 -7.79 -8.17
CA VAL A 28 2.81 -8.47 -9.46
C VAL A 28 3.31 -7.54 -10.57
N ASN A 29 2.84 -6.29 -10.57
CA ASN A 29 3.25 -5.34 -11.59
C ASN A 29 4.74 -5.04 -11.53
N ALA A 30 5.28 -4.91 -10.33
CA ALA A 30 6.71 -4.60 -10.16
C ALA A 30 7.57 -5.75 -10.67
N VAL A 31 7.20 -6.97 -10.30
CA VAL A 31 7.96 -8.14 -10.73
C VAL A 31 7.85 -8.33 -12.24
N ALA A 32 6.63 -8.20 -12.78
CA ALA A 32 6.43 -8.37 -14.22
C ALA A 32 7.21 -7.31 -15.00
N PHE A 33 7.15 -6.07 -14.60
CA PHE A 33 7.87 -5.01 -15.28
C PHE A 33 9.37 -5.23 -15.23
N SER A 34 9.87 -5.63 -14.07
CA SER A 34 11.31 -5.81 -13.87
C SER A 34 11.87 -7.00 -14.59
N LEU A 35 11.07 -8.05 -14.77
CA LEU A 35 11.55 -9.26 -15.41
C LEU A 35 11.19 -9.38 -16.90
N TYR A 36 10.04 -8.82 -17.27
CA TYR A 36 9.53 -8.96 -18.64
C TYR A 36 9.45 -7.64 -19.40
N GLY A 37 9.91 -6.57 -18.80
CA GLY A 37 9.92 -5.28 -19.45
C GLY A 37 11.07 -5.11 -20.43
N PRO A 38 11.26 -3.88 -20.94
CA PRO A 38 12.29 -3.62 -21.94
C PRO A 38 13.70 -3.94 -21.46
N THR A 39 13.97 -3.73 -20.18
CA THR A 39 15.29 -4.01 -19.61
C THR A 39 15.14 -4.86 -18.37
N PRO A 40 15.11 -6.19 -18.56
CA PRO A 40 14.95 -7.10 -17.43
C PRO A 40 16.06 -6.93 -16.41
N ASP A 41 15.66 -6.87 -15.12
CA ASP A 41 16.60 -6.61 -14.04
C ASP A 41 16.14 -7.33 -12.78
N LEU A 42 16.76 -8.45 -12.50
CA LEU A 42 16.40 -9.28 -11.34
C LEU A 42 16.64 -8.55 -10.03
N GLU A 43 17.73 -7.81 -9.95
CA GLU A 43 18.03 -7.07 -8.71
C GLU A 43 16.98 -6.01 -8.45
N ASN A 44 16.54 -5.33 -9.48
CA ASN A 44 15.49 -4.35 -9.34
C ASN A 44 14.18 -5.00 -8.92
N ALA A 45 13.88 -6.18 -9.47
CA ALA A 45 12.68 -6.92 -9.08
C ALA A 45 12.70 -7.27 -7.60
N LYS A 46 13.84 -7.75 -7.12
CA LYS A 46 13.99 -8.09 -5.70
C LYS A 46 13.84 -6.85 -4.81
N SER A 47 14.46 -5.77 -5.22
CA SER A 47 14.42 -4.54 -4.45
C SER A 47 13.00 -4.00 -4.33
N LEU A 48 12.28 -3.96 -5.44
CA LEU A 48 10.91 -3.49 -5.44
C LEU A 48 10.00 -4.40 -4.63
N ALA A 49 10.16 -5.72 -4.80
CA ALA A 49 9.36 -6.68 -4.05
C ALA A 49 9.57 -6.50 -2.55
N PHE A 50 10.82 -6.34 -2.14
CA PHE A 50 11.14 -6.13 -0.73
C PHE A 50 10.49 -4.86 -0.19
N SER A 51 10.57 -3.77 -0.98
CA SER A 51 9.95 -2.50 -0.58
C SER A 51 8.45 -2.63 -0.41
N ILE A 52 7.80 -3.36 -1.32
CA ILE A 52 6.35 -3.53 -1.25
C ILE A 52 5.95 -4.36 -0.04
N VAL A 53 6.69 -5.42 0.24
CA VAL A 53 6.41 -6.26 1.40
C VAL A 53 6.58 -5.46 2.69
N LYS A 54 7.62 -4.64 2.76
CA LYS A 54 7.83 -3.79 3.94
C LYS A 54 6.74 -2.75 4.08
N LEU A 55 6.30 -2.18 2.97
CA LEU A 55 5.22 -1.22 2.99
C LEU A 55 3.95 -1.87 3.53
N GLN A 56 3.60 -3.03 3.01
CA GLN A 56 2.42 -3.75 3.45
C GLN A 56 2.49 -4.06 4.93
N ASP A 57 3.60 -4.62 5.38
CA ASP A 57 3.77 -5.00 6.77
C ASP A 57 3.63 -3.79 7.71
N ASN A 58 4.28 -2.69 7.33
CA ASN A 58 4.25 -1.47 8.13
C ASN A 58 2.82 -0.96 8.29
N PHE A 59 2.08 -0.85 7.19
CA PHE A 59 0.74 -0.30 7.27
C PHE A 59 -0.28 -1.25 7.88
N ILE A 60 -0.12 -2.54 7.68
CA ILE A 60 -0.99 -3.52 8.34
C ILE A 60 -0.82 -3.44 9.86
N ARG A 61 0.43 -3.31 10.32
CA ARG A 61 0.69 -3.14 11.75
C ARG A 61 0.05 -1.87 12.29
N ARG A 62 0.16 -0.78 11.54
CA ARG A 62 -0.39 0.49 11.97
C ARG A 62 -1.91 0.45 12.07
N VAL A 63 -2.55 -0.31 11.17
CA VAL A 63 -4.00 -0.49 11.26
C VAL A 63 -4.36 -1.22 12.54
N SER A 64 -3.56 -2.18 12.95
CA SER A 64 -3.81 -2.97 14.15
C SER A 64 -3.51 -2.22 15.45
N HIS A 65 -2.69 -1.18 15.39
CA HIS A 65 -2.26 -0.45 16.59
C HIS A 65 -2.48 1.04 16.42
N PRO A 66 -3.75 1.49 16.48
CA PRO A 66 -4.03 2.93 16.33
C PRO A 66 -3.47 3.72 17.49
N GLU A 67 -3.19 4.98 17.22
CA GLU A 67 -2.62 5.86 18.21
C GLU A 67 -3.65 6.19 19.29
N PRO A 68 -3.31 6.03 20.58
CA PRO A 68 -4.31 6.20 21.65
C PRO A 68 -4.91 7.59 21.75
N GLY A 69 -4.17 8.60 21.40
CA GLY A 69 -4.66 9.97 21.54
C GLY A 69 -5.49 10.48 20.39
N MET A 70 -5.72 9.67 19.39
CA MET A 70 -6.39 10.07 18.17
C MET A 70 -7.73 9.37 17.99
N LYS A 71 -8.70 10.06 17.39
CA LYS A 71 -9.93 9.40 17.02
C LYS A 71 -9.61 8.36 15.93
N ALA A 72 -10.27 7.22 16.01
CA ALA A 72 -10.02 6.14 15.07
C ALA A 72 -10.19 6.58 13.62
N LYS A 73 -11.26 7.32 13.34
CA LYS A 73 -11.51 7.80 12.00
C LYS A 73 -10.39 8.67 11.48
N ASP A 74 -9.94 9.61 12.29
CA ASP A 74 -8.86 10.52 11.89
C ASP A 74 -7.56 9.76 11.66
N TYR A 75 -7.28 8.81 12.56
CA TYR A 75 -6.09 7.99 12.44
C TYR A 75 -6.08 7.20 11.14
N TYR A 76 -7.19 6.55 10.82
CA TYR A 76 -7.26 5.72 9.61
C TYR A 76 -7.30 6.57 8.34
N ASP A 77 -7.91 7.74 8.37
CA ASP A 77 -7.88 8.65 7.23
C ASP A 77 -6.45 9.09 6.92
N ASN A 78 -5.71 9.46 7.95
CA ASN A 78 -4.31 9.86 7.79
C ASN A 78 -3.47 8.70 7.29
N LEU A 79 -3.68 7.53 7.85
CA LEU A 79 -2.94 6.34 7.47
C LEU A 79 -3.18 6.01 6.00
N TRP A 80 -4.43 6.08 5.57
CA TRP A 80 -4.77 5.79 4.18
C TRP A 80 -4.14 6.80 3.23
N THR A 81 -4.18 8.07 3.59
CA THR A 81 -3.58 9.11 2.77
C THR A 81 -2.08 8.88 2.62
N GLU A 82 -1.43 8.54 3.70
CA GLU A 82 0.00 8.24 3.69
C GLU A 82 0.31 7.01 2.86
N PHE A 83 -0.52 5.98 3.00
CA PHE A 83 -0.36 4.76 2.24
C PHE A 83 -0.47 5.04 0.74
N CYS A 84 -1.49 5.77 0.33
CA CYS A 84 -1.69 6.11 -1.07
C CYS A 84 -0.51 6.91 -1.63
N SER A 85 0.03 7.80 -0.83
CA SER A 85 1.18 8.59 -1.25
C SER A 85 2.38 7.69 -1.54
N GLN A 86 2.64 6.73 -0.65
CA GLN A 86 3.77 5.83 -0.85
C GLN A 86 3.55 4.85 -2.00
N VAL A 87 2.30 4.43 -2.20
CA VAL A 87 1.97 3.59 -3.34
C VAL A 87 2.24 4.34 -4.64
N CYS A 88 1.88 5.61 -4.70
CA CYS A 88 2.14 6.43 -5.89
C CYS A 88 3.64 6.52 -6.18
N GLU A 89 4.44 6.69 -5.14
CA GLU A 89 5.89 6.76 -5.32
C GLU A 89 6.44 5.46 -5.89
N LEU A 90 5.94 4.33 -5.40
CA LEU A 90 6.39 3.05 -5.91
C LEU A 90 5.93 2.84 -7.35
N GLN A 91 4.72 3.25 -7.67
CA GLN A 91 4.22 3.14 -9.04
C GLN A 91 5.05 3.95 -10.01
N ASP A 92 5.50 5.12 -9.59
CA ASP A 92 6.38 5.94 -10.41
C ASP A 92 7.67 5.21 -10.72
N GLN A 93 8.21 4.49 -9.74
CA GLN A 93 9.42 3.72 -9.95
C GLN A 93 9.18 2.55 -10.90
N ILE A 94 8.04 1.93 -10.80
CA ILE A 94 7.70 0.80 -11.68
C ILE A 94 7.49 1.27 -13.11
N SER A 95 6.84 2.40 -13.28
CA SER A 95 6.45 2.89 -14.60
C SER A 95 7.59 3.54 -15.38
N VAL A 96 8.65 3.88 -14.71
CA VAL A 96 9.82 4.49 -15.37
C VAL A 96 10.70 3.46 -16.06
#